data_f920dd586b2ff7771405e85ded3040f9
#
_entry.id   f920dd586b2ff7771405e85ded3040f9
#
_cell.length_a   1.000
_cell.length_b   1.000
_cell.length_c   1.000
_cell.angle_alpha   90.00
_cell.angle_beta   90.00
_cell.angle_gamma   90.00
#
_symmetry.space_group_name_H-M   'P 1'
#
loop_
_entity.id
_entity.type
_entity.pdbx_description
1 polymer ?
#
loop_
_entity_poly.entity_id
_entity_poly.type
_entity_poly.pdbx_seq_one_letter_code
_entity_poly.pdbx_strand_id
1 'polypeptide(L)'
;MRAAILAIAALLAGCQTATRETVRYIPTACITSVPVRPDMPTERLSSADALDKIMQAALTEIDVREAYELDLRAALVGCVK
;
A
#
# COMPACT_ATOMS: atom_id res chain seq x y z
N MET A 1 5.76 -18.54 -54.54
CA MET A 1 5.49 -17.24 -53.90
C MET A 1 4.24 -17.25 -53.03
N ARG A 2 3.13 -17.83 -53.46
CA ARG A 2 1.90 -17.86 -52.63
C ARG A 2 2.05 -18.68 -51.34
N ALA A 3 2.78 -19.77 -51.36
CA ALA A 3 3.03 -20.59 -50.18
C ALA A 3 3.91 -19.89 -49.14
N ALA A 4 4.89 -19.08 -49.57
CA ALA A 4 5.74 -18.30 -48.67
C ALA A 4 4.96 -17.19 -47.94
N ILE A 5 4.02 -16.53 -48.62
CA ILE A 5 3.15 -15.48 -48.06
C ILE A 5 2.22 -16.07 -47.02
N LEU A 6 1.65 -17.24 -47.24
CA LEU A 6 0.82 -17.96 -46.27
C LEU A 6 1.58 -18.40 -45.05
N ALA A 7 2.83 -18.85 -45.19
CA ALA A 7 3.69 -19.22 -44.08
C ALA A 7 4.05 -18.04 -43.19
N ILE A 8 4.33 -16.87 -43.79
CA ILE A 8 4.62 -15.63 -43.06
C ILE A 8 3.36 -15.14 -42.31
N ALA A 9 2.19 -15.21 -42.90
CA ALA A 9 0.93 -14.85 -42.28
C ALA A 9 0.61 -15.75 -41.08
N ALA A 10 0.89 -17.05 -41.17
CA ALA A 10 0.72 -18.01 -40.05
C ALA A 10 1.67 -17.71 -38.88
N LEU A 11 2.92 -17.32 -39.16
CA LEU A 11 3.89 -16.92 -38.11
C LEU A 11 3.48 -15.64 -37.41
N LEU A 12 2.89 -14.68 -38.09
CA LEU A 12 2.40 -13.43 -37.49
C LEU A 12 1.15 -13.64 -36.65
N ALA A 13 0.29 -14.59 -36.95
CA ALA A 13 -0.89 -14.93 -36.18
C ALA A 13 -0.52 -15.55 -34.79
N GLY A 14 0.63 -16.26 -34.70
CA GLY A 14 1.13 -16.85 -33.47
C GLY A 14 1.57 -15.83 -32.40
N CYS A 15 1.87 -14.58 -32.78
CA CYS A 15 2.28 -13.53 -31.87
C CYS A 15 1.11 -12.83 -31.17
N GLN A 16 -0.13 -13.12 -31.56
CA GLN A 16 -1.33 -12.47 -31.00
C GLN A 16 -1.95 -13.22 -29.84
N THR A 17 -1.46 -14.37 -29.49
CA THR A 17 -1.95 -15.19 -28.38
C THR A 17 -1.22 -14.90 -27.07
N ALA A 18 -0.88 -13.63 -26.81
CA ALA A 18 -0.46 -13.23 -25.48
C ALA A 18 -1.66 -13.33 -24.55
N THR A 19 -1.75 -14.39 -23.80
CA THR A 19 -2.69 -14.56 -22.71
C THR A 19 -2.43 -13.46 -21.68
N ARG A 20 -3.29 -12.46 -21.66
CA ARG A 20 -3.33 -11.53 -20.54
C ARG A 20 -3.81 -12.31 -19.34
N GLU A 21 -2.89 -12.63 -18.43
CA GLU A 21 -3.26 -13.04 -17.10
C GLU A 21 -3.96 -11.87 -16.43
N THR A 22 -5.28 -11.91 -16.41
CA THR A 22 -6.06 -11.05 -15.53
C THR A 22 -5.88 -11.57 -14.12
N VAL A 23 -4.98 -10.91 -13.38
CA VAL A 23 -4.89 -11.12 -11.95
C VAL A 23 -6.19 -10.62 -11.34
N ARG A 24 -7.11 -11.54 -11.06
CA ARG A 24 -8.29 -11.22 -10.27
C ARG A 24 -7.86 -11.02 -8.82
N TYR A 25 -7.86 -9.76 -8.40
CA TYR A 25 -7.76 -9.43 -7.00
C TYR A 25 -9.05 -9.90 -6.32
N ILE A 26 -8.97 -11.01 -5.59
CA ILE A 26 -10.03 -11.39 -4.64
C ILE A 26 -9.62 -10.73 -3.33
N PRO A 27 -10.35 -9.70 -2.84
CA PRO A 27 -10.03 -9.11 -1.54
C PRO A 27 -10.39 -10.12 -0.45
N THR A 28 -9.42 -10.91 -0.03
CA THR A 28 -9.51 -11.68 1.21
C THR A 28 -9.11 -10.73 2.34
N ALA A 29 -10.06 -10.47 3.24
CA ALA A 29 -9.76 -9.71 4.44
C ALA A 29 -8.76 -10.50 5.29
N CYS A 30 -7.49 -10.09 5.26
CA CYS A 30 -6.43 -10.70 6.06
C CYS A 30 -6.27 -10.01 7.42
N ILE A 31 -6.99 -8.93 7.65
CA ILE A 31 -6.99 -8.15 8.88
C ILE A 31 -8.36 -8.26 9.52
N THR A 32 -8.42 -8.74 10.75
CA THR A 32 -9.66 -8.87 11.52
C THR A 32 -10.11 -7.54 12.14
N SER A 33 -9.16 -6.67 12.45
CA SER A 33 -9.42 -5.34 12.99
C SER A 33 -8.30 -4.38 12.60
N VAL A 34 -8.69 -3.16 12.27
CA VAL A 34 -7.72 -2.09 12.03
C VAL A 34 -7.33 -1.49 13.38
N PRO A 35 -6.02 -1.34 13.68
CA PRO A 35 -5.58 -0.68 14.91
C PRO A 35 -6.16 0.73 15.02
N VAL A 36 -6.60 1.08 16.23
CA VAL A 36 -7.19 2.39 16.49
C VAL A 36 -6.09 3.45 16.42
N ARG A 37 -6.36 4.51 15.67
CA ARG A 37 -5.45 5.66 15.59
C ARG A 37 -5.39 6.35 16.94
N PRO A 38 -4.20 6.50 17.55
CA PRO A 38 -4.08 7.22 18.81
C PRO A 38 -4.27 8.73 18.62
N ASP A 39 -4.60 9.41 19.71
CA ASP A 39 -4.64 10.87 19.73
C ASP A 39 -3.23 11.44 19.52
N MET A 40 -3.11 12.38 18.63
CA MET A 40 -1.84 13.03 18.32
C MET A 40 -1.69 14.30 19.17
N PRO A 41 -0.60 14.44 19.96
CA PRO A 41 -0.41 15.61 20.82
C PRO A 41 -0.46 16.95 20.09
N THR A 42 0.03 17.02 18.85
CA THR A 42 0.03 18.26 18.05
C THR A 42 -1.38 18.72 17.66
N GLU A 43 -2.35 17.84 17.61
CA GLU A 43 -3.74 18.17 17.28
C GLU A 43 -4.42 18.99 18.37
N ARG A 44 -3.88 18.97 19.59
CA ARG A 44 -4.39 19.73 20.74
C ARG A 44 -3.73 21.10 20.88
N LEU A 45 -2.77 21.43 20.04
CA LEU A 45 -2.06 22.70 20.09
C LEU A 45 -2.87 23.81 19.46
N SER A 46 -2.70 25.03 20.01
CA SER A 46 -3.21 26.26 19.42
C SER A 46 -2.05 27.13 18.96
N SER A 47 -2.31 28.09 18.09
CA SER A 47 -1.31 29.05 17.64
C SER A 47 -0.76 29.96 18.75
N ALA A 48 -1.46 29.99 19.90
CA ALA A 48 -1.04 30.76 21.09
C ALA A 48 -0.10 29.98 22.01
N ASP A 49 0.14 28.69 21.76
CA ASP A 49 1.02 27.89 22.61
C ASP A 49 2.49 28.28 22.43
N ALA A 50 3.25 28.18 23.51
CA ALA A 50 4.68 28.48 23.49
C ALA A 50 5.45 27.45 22.65
N LEU A 51 6.56 27.89 22.05
CA LEU A 51 7.36 27.08 21.14
C LEU A 51 7.88 25.80 21.78
N ASP A 52 8.32 25.85 23.04
CA ASP A 52 8.79 24.68 23.78
C ASP A 52 7.70 23.63 23.95
N LYS A 53 6.47 24.07 24.21
CA LYS A 53 5.30 23.18 24.29
C LYS A 53 5.00 22.52 22.96
N ILE A 54 5.10 23.26 21.85
CA ILE A 54 4.91 22.75 20.49
C ILE A 54 5.98 21.70 20.19
N MET A 55 7.24 21.98 20.53
CA MET A 55 8.34 21.04 20.29
C MET A 55 8.20 19.77 21.11
N GLN A 56 7.82 19.86 22.38
CA GLN A 56 7.58 18.68 23.21
C GLN A 56 6.45 17.83 22.69
N ALA A 57 5.36 18.46 22.24
CA ALA A 57 4.25 17.76 21.63
C ALA A 57 4.66 17.04 20.34
N ALA A 58 5.47 17.69 19.50
CA ALA A 58 5.98 17.09 18.27
C ALA A 58 6.87 15.88 18.53
N LEU A 59 7.79 15.96 19.50
CA LEU A 59 8.66 14.86 19.87
C LEU A 59 7.87 13.69 20.44
N THR A 60 6.89 13.97 21.30
CA THR A 60 5.99 12.93 21.84
C THR A 60 5.16 12.29 20.73
N GLU A 61 4.71 13.07 19.79
CA GLU A 61 3.94 12.57 18.64
C GLU A 61 4.76 11.60 17.77
N ILE A 62 6.06 11.85 17.60
CA ILE A 62 6.94 10.93 16.87
C ILE A 62 6.92 9.55 17.52
N ASP A 63 7.07 9.48 18.85
CA ASP A 63 7.04 8.21 19.58
C ASP A 63 5.67 7.52 19.44
N VAL A 64 4.58 8.29 19.52
CA VAL A 64 3.22 7.77 19.36
C VAL A 64 3.01 7.22 17.95
N ARG A 65 3.50 7.94 16.93
CA ARG A 65 3.40 7.49 15.53
C ARG A 65 4.23 6.25 15.25
N GLU A 66 5.41 6.15 15.83
CA GLU A 66 6.26 4.95 15.69
C GLU A 66 5.59 3.72 16.31
N ALA A 67 4.99 3.85 17.49
CA ALA A 67 4.24 2.77 18.12
C ALA A 67 3.02 2.37 17.28
N TYR A 68 2.29 3.33 16.74
CA TYR A 68 1.17 3.08 15.85
C TYR A 68 1.59 2.39 14.55
N GLU A 69 2.71 2.81 13.98
CA GLU A 69 3.29 2.17 12.79
C GLU A 69 3.63 0.70 13.06
N LEU A 70 4.21 0.40 14.22
CA LEU A 70 4.49 -0.99 14.60
C LEU A 70 3.22 -1.82 14.71
N ASP A 71 2.17 -1.26 15.27
CA ASP A 71 0.86 -1.94 15.37
C ASP A 71 0.27 -2.20 13.99
N LEU A 72 0.35 -1.22 13.09
CA LEU A 72 -0.10 -1.37 11.71
C LEU A 72 0.70 -2.43 10.95
N ARG A 73 2.01 -2.43 11.12
CA ARG A 73 2.89 -3.43 10.50
C ARG A 73 2.59 -4.83 11.03
N ALA A 74 2.39 -4.97 12.33
CA ALA A 74 2.02 -6.24 12.94
C ALA A 74 0.71 -6.78 12.38
N ALA A 75 -0.28 -5.92 12.17
CA ALA A 75 -1.55 -6.29 11.56
C ALA A 75 -1.37 -6.75 10.10
N LEU A 76 -0.47 -6.09 9.35
CA LEU A 76 -0.23 -6.40 7.94
C LEU A 76 0.63 -7.64 7.72
N VAL A 77 1.49 -8.01 8.67
CA VAL A 77 2.36 -9.20 8.56
C VAL A 77 1.54 -10.47 8.33
N GLY A 78 0.36 -10.57 8.92
CA GLY A 78 -0.55 -11.67 8.68
C GLY A 78 -1.09 -11.77 7.24
N CYS A 79 -0.93 -10.71 6.45
CA CYS A 79 -1.38 -10.63 5.05
C CYS A 79 -0.29 -11.04 4.05
N VAL A 80 0.96 -11.11 4.48
CA VAL A 80 2.11 -11.49 3.64
C VAL A 80 2.27 -12.99 3.71
N LYS A 81 2.11 -13.64 2.56
CA LYS A 81 2.33 -15.09 2.42
C LYS A 81 3.71 -15.37 1.87
#